data_18b2f955d6cf38bcac8a37aa22ffd451
#
_entry.id   18b2f955d6cf38bcac8a37aa22ffd451
#
_cell.length_a   1.000
_cell.length_b   1.000
_cell.length_c   1.000
_cell.angle_alpha   90.00
_cell.angle_beta   90.00
_cell.angle_gamma   90.00
#
_symmetry.space_group_name_H-M   'P 1'
#
loop_
_entity.id
_entity.type
_entity.pdbx_description
1 polymer ?
#
loop_
_entity_poly.entity_id
_entity_poly.type
_entity_poly.pdbx_seq_one_letter_code
_entity_poly.pdbx_strand_id
1 'polypeptide(L)'
;MKKVRRIMASFALLCIAIVSMAQQPQMPPIPTDPNVRIGKLENGLTYYIRHNELPEDRADFYIAQKVGSILEEDNQRGLAHFLEHMCFNGTTNFPGKGIINWLESIGVKFGVNLNAYTSIDETVYNINNVPVIRDGIVDSCLLILHDWANDLTLAEEEIDNERGVIHEEWR
;
A
#
# COMPACT_ATOMS: atom_id res chain seq x y z
N MET A 1 64.40 3.39 11.22
CA MET A 1 63.83 2.09 10.81
C MET A 1 62.77 1.52 11.79
N LYS A 2 63.01 1.46 13.10
CA LYS A 2 62.01 0.90 14.07
C LYS A 2 60.69 1.69 14.16
N LYS A 3 60.69 3.03 14.04
CA LYS A 3 59.45 3.88 14.04
C LYS A 3 58.59 3.63 12.81
N VAL A 4 59.22 3.56 11.61
CA VAL A 4 58.46 3.32 10.34
C VAL A 4 57.80 1.93 10.36
N ARG A 5 58.50 0.90 10.84
CA ARG A 5 57.93 -0.45 10.98
C ARG A 5 56.72 -0.50 11.93
N ARG A 6 56.74 0.27 13.02
CA ARG A 6 55.62 0.36 13.96
C ARG A 6 54.38 1.07 13.32
N ILE A 7 54.62 2.14 12.57
CA ILE A 7 53.55 2.87 11.87
C ILE A 7 52.90 1.98 10.77
N MET A 8 53.71 1.25 10.01
CA MET A 8 53.18 0.32 8.99
C MET A 8 52.41 -0.84 9.62
N ALA A 9 52.87 -1.39 10.76
CA ALA A 9 52.12 -2.44 11.47
C ALA A 9 50.81 -1.96 12.04
N SER A 10 50.75 -0.71 12.57
CA SER A 10 49.49 -0.11 13.06
C SER A 10 48.53 0.18 11.93
N PHE A 11 49.01 0.63 10.79
CA PHE A 11 48.17 0.88 9.59
C PHE A 11 47.60 -0.43 9.01
N ALA A 12 48.41 -1.49 8.96
CA ALA A 12 47.95 -2.81 8.52
C ALA A 12 46.88 -3.40 9.46
N LEU A 13 47.05 -3.27 10.79
CA LEU A 13 46.06 -3.68 11.78
C LEU A 13 44.77 -2.89 11.65
N LEU A 14 44.82 -1.59 11.38
CA LEU A 14 43.64 -0.73 11.16
C LEU A 14 42.90 -1.14 9.89
N CYS A 15 43.61 -1.42 8.80
CA CYS A 15 43.02 -1.90 7.55
C CYS A 15 42.31 -3.26 7.72
N ILE A 16 42.92 -4.20 8.47
CA ILE A 16 42.33 -5.51 8.78
C ILE A 16 41.04 -5.33 9.61
N ALA A 17 41.03 -4.43 10.59
CA ALA A 17 39.86 -4.16 11.42
C ALA A 17 38.72 -3.55 10.58
N ILE A 18 39.01 -2.64 9.64
CA ILE A 18 38.02 -2.04 8.75
C ILE A 18 37.41 -3.09 7.80
N VAL A 19 38.24 -3.99 7.25
CA VAL A 19 37.73 -5.06 6.37
C VAL A 19 36.88 -6.06 7.16
N SER A 20 37.21 -6.36 8.41
CA SER A 20 36.40 -7.25 9.26
C SER A 20 35.06 -6.65 9.64
N MET A 21 34.93 -5.31 9.77
CA MET A 21 33.66 -4.63 10.03
C MET A 21 32.78 -4.50 8.77
N ALA A 22 33.38 -4.60 7.58
CA ALA A 22 32.63 -4.55 6.31
C ALA A 22 31.95 -5.88 5.94
N GLN A 23 32.28 -6.97 6.60
CA GLN A 23 31.59 -8.26 6.46
C GLN A 23 30.36 -8.28 7.39
N GLN A 24 29.32 -7.52 7.05
CA GLN A 24 28.00 -7.75 7.65
C GLN A 24 27.55 -9.17 7.24
N PRO A 25 27.15 -10.01 8.20
CA PRO A 25 26.55 -11.29 7.85
C PRO A 25 25.35 -11.01 6.96
N GLN A 26 25.40 -11.44 5.71
CA GLN A 26 24.24 -11.40 4.84
C GLN A 26 23.16 -12.27 5.47
N MET A 27 22.11 -11.64 5.95
CA MET A 27 20.94 -12.40 6.40
C MET A 27 20.45 -13.25 5.22
N PRO A 28 20.20 -14.54 5.43
CA PRO A 28 19.63 -15.36 4.38
C PRO A 28 18.30 -14.72 3.91
N PRO A 29 17.99 -14.79 2.62
CA PRO A 29 16.70 -14.28 2.12
C PRO A 29 15.57 -14.97 2.87
N ILE A 30 14.57 -14.17 3.28
CA ILE A 30 13.37 -14.72 3.92
C ILE A 30 12.69 -15.63 2.88
N PRO A 31 12.43 -16.90 3.22
CA PRO A 31 11.77 -17.80 2.29
C PRO A 31 10.36 -17.29 1.97
N THR A 32 10.00 -17.32 0.69
CA THR A 32 8.64 -17.00 0.25
C THR A 32 7.68 -18.08 0.75
N ASP A 33 6.50 -17.68 1.28
CA ASP A 33 5.45 -18.65 1.65
C ASP A 33 5.04 -19.45 0.40
N PRO A 34 5.19 -20.79 0.40
CA PRO A 34 4.85 -21.63 -0.76
C PRO A 34 3.35 -21.62 -1.09
N ASN A 35 2.49 -21.18 -0.16
CA ASN A 35 1.06 -21.07 -0.35
C ASN A 35 0.63 -19.74 -0.99
N VAL A 36 1.57 -18.81 -1.21
CA VAL A 36 1.29 -17.55 -1.91
C VAL A 36 1.51 -17.75 -3.41
N ARG A 37 0.47 -17.53 -4.18
CA ARG A 37 0.54 -17.45 -5.64
C ARG A 37 0.87 -16.02 -6.04
N ILE A 38 2.02 -15.83 -6.69
CA ILE A 38 2.50 -14.52 -7.15
C ILE A 38 2.47 -14.51 -8.68
N GLY A 39 1.97 -13.42 -9.25
CA GLY A 39 1.98 -13.21 -10.70
C GLY A 39 2.06 -11.73 -11.06
N LYS A 40 2.19 -11.47 -12.36
CA LYS A 40 2.26 -10.14 -12.92
C LYS A 40 1.34 -10.05 -14.15
N LEU A 41 0.51 -9.01 -14.20
CA LEU A 41 -0.33 -8.71 -15.34
C LEU A 41 0.48 -8.02 -16.45
N GLU A 42 -0.06 -7.98 -17.67
CA GLU A 42 0.59 -7.38 -18.85
C GLU A 42 0.90 -5.88 -18.64
N ASN A 43 0.06 -5.16 -17.88
CA ASN A 43 0.26 -3.76 -17.52
C ASN A 43 1.33 -3.54 -16.43
N GLY A 44 1.94 -4.62 -15.92
CA GLY A 44 2.99 -4.55 -14.91
C GLY A 44 2.52 -4.67 -13.46
N LEU A 45 1.21 -4.70 -13.19
CA LEU A 45 0.68 -4.89 -11.82
C LEU A 45 1.06 -6.28 -11.31
N THR A 46 1.64 -6.34 -10.11
CA THR A 46 1.97 -7.59 -9.44
C THR A 46 0.83 -7.96 -8.49
N TYR A 47 0.40 -9.22 -8.53
CA TYR A 47 -0.63 -9.71 -7.62
C TYR A 47 -0.12 -10.84 -6.73
N TYR A 48 -0.72 -10.94 -5.55
CA TYR A 48 -0.47 -11.96 -4.55
C TYR A 48 -1.81 -12.57 -4.15
N ILE A 49 -1.93 -13.89 -4.26
CA ILE A 49 -3.14 -14.61 -3.85
C ILE A 49 -2.72 -15.68 -2.84
N ARG A 50 -3.35 -15.67 -1.67
CA ARG A 50 -3.16 -16.66 -0.63
C ARG A 50 -4.49 -17.23 -0.20
N HIS A 51 -4.59 -18.56 -0.20
CA HIS A 51 -5.72 -19.24 0.40
C HIS A 51 -5.57 -19.30 1.93
N ASN A 52 -6.64 -18.93 2.64
CA ASN A 52 -6.75 -19.04 4.08
C ASN A 52 -8.03 -19.83 4.42
N GLU A 53 -7.94 -20.73 5.39
CA GLU A 53 -9.07 -21.55 5.80
C GLU A 53 -9.96 -20.86 6.87
N LEU A 54 -9.38 -19.89 7.58
CA LEU A 54 -10.06 -19.18 8.66
C LEU A 54 -9.87 -17.66 8.53
N PRO A 55 -10.94 -16.87 8.78
CA PRO A 55 -12.31 -17.30 9.00
C PRO A 55 -12.93 -17.91 7.74
N GLU A 56 -13.82 -18.89 7.90
CA GLU A 56 -14.53 -19.51 6.77
C GLU A 56 -15.36 -18.49 6.00
N ASP A 57 -15.43 -18.66 4.67
CA ASP A 57 -16.23 -17.83 3.76
C ASP A 57 -15.93 -16.33 3.85
N ARG A 58 -14.68 -15.98 4.15
CA ARG A 58 -14.20 -14.60 4.22
C ARG A 58 -13.00 -14.38 3.33
N ALA A 59 -12.92 -13.17 2.77
CA ALA A 59 -11.76 -12.72 2.02
C ALA A 59 -11.37 -11.30 2.42
N ASP A 60 -10.07 -11.00 2.26
CA ASP A 60 -9.48 -9.68 2.39
C ASP A 60 -8.92 -9.25 1.03
N PHE A 61 -9.17 -8.01 0.66
CA PHE A 61 -8.71 -7.43 -0.59
C PHE A 61 -7.86 -6.20 -0.29
N TYR A 62 -6.73 -6.09 -0.99
CA TYR A 62 -5.78 -4.99 -0.84
C TYR A 62 -5.34 -4.49 -2.20
N ILE A 63 -5.18 -3.18 -2.34
CA ILE A 63 -4.36 -2.58 -3.38
C ILE A 63 -3.36 -1.64 -2.74
N ALA A 64 -2.07 -1.83 -3.04
CA ALA A 64 -0.99 -1.01 -2.57
C ALA A 64 -0.33 -0.31 -3.76
N GLN A 65 -0.25 1.00 -3.70
CA GLN A 65 0.39 1.85 -4.69
C GLN A 65 1.66 2.44 -4.09
N LYS A 66 2.76 2.40 -4.84
CA LYS A 66 4.02 3.07 -4.47
C LYS A 66 3.95 4.57 -4.75
N VAL A 67 2.95 5.20 -4.17
CA VAL A 67 2.67 6.64 -4.28
C VAL A 67 2.39 7.15 -2.87
N GLY A 68 3.11 8.19 -2.47
CA GLY A 68 2.96 8.83 -1.18
C GLY A 68 3.56 10.22 -1.21
N SER A 69 3.62 10.88 -0.06
CA SER A 69 4.01 12.29 0.05
C SER A 69 5.44 12.58 -0.44
N ILE A 70 6.33 11.59 -0.53
CA ILE A 70 7.71 11.77 -1.03
C ILE A 70 7.76 12.13 -2.53
N LEU A 71 6.71 11.80 -3.28
CA LEU A 71 6.63 12.09 -4.72
C LEU A 71 6.01 13.47 -5.00
N GLU A 72 5.55 14.17 -3.98
CA GLU A 72 4.90 15.46 -4.11
C GLU A 72 5.94 16.59 -4.26
N GLU A 73 5.69 17.49 -5.18
CA GLU A 73 6.40 18.77 -5.25
C GLU A 73 5.86 19.72 -4.18
N ASP A 74 6.59 20.80 -3.90
CA ASP A 74 6.22 21.77 -2.85
C ASP A 74 4.83 22.39 -3.03
N ASN A 75 4.38 22.56 -4.26
CA ASN A 75 3.03 23.06 -4.61
C ASN A 75 1.96 21.96 -4.69
N GLN A 76 2.32 20.70 -4.42
CA GLN A 76 1.45 19.51 -4.49
C GLN A 76 1.26 18.84 -3.14
N ARG A 77 1.76 19.43 -2.06
CA ARG A 77 1.74 18.82 -0.73
C ARG A 77 0.31 18.49 -0.28
N GLY A 78 0.12 17.21 0.06
CA GLY A 78 -1.16 16.65 0.50
C GLY A 78 -2.02 16.08 -0.61
N LEU A 79 -1.60 16.12 -1.90
CA LEU A 79 -2.38 15.56 -2.99
C LEU A 79 -2.51 14.04 -2.92
N ALA A 80 -1.49 13.33 -2.45
CA ALA A 80 -1.56 11.87 -2.28
C ALA A 80 -2.66 11.48 -1.28
N HIS A 81 -2.71 12.16 -0.13
CA HIS A 81 -3.75 11.97 0.88
C HIS A 81 -5.13 12.43 0.38
N PHE A 82 -5.18 13.56 -0.33
CA PHE A 82 -6.42 14.02 -0.94
C PHE A 82 -6.98 13.01 -1.96
N LEU A 83 -6.13 12.42 -2.78
CA LEU A 83 -6.53 11.39 -3.74
C LEU A 83 -7.03 10.13 -3.04
N GLU A 84 -6.45 9.77 -1.89
CA GLU A 84 -6.94 8.67 -1.05
C GLU A 84 -8.41 8.89 -0.68
N HIS A 85 -8.78 10.08 -0.18
CA HIS A 85 -10.17 10.43 0.15
C HIS A 85 -11.08 10.36 -1.08
N MET A 86 -10.61 10.86 -2.22
CA MET A 86 -11.39 10.84 -3.46
C MET A 86 -11.74 9.43 -3.95
N CYS A 87 -10.97 8.41 -3.57
CA CYS A 87 -11.29 7.02 -3.87
C CYS A 87 -12.62 6.54 -3.26
N PHE A 88 -13.12 7.22 -2.23
CA PHE A 88 -14.41 6.95 -1.59
C PHE A 88 -15.53 7.89 -2.05
N ASN A 89 -15.24 8.83 -2.95
CA ASN A 89 -16.14 9.89 -3.40
C ASN A 89 -16.62 9.73 -4.86
N GLY A 90 -16.52 8.51 -5.40
CA GLY A 90 -17.07 8.13 -6.67
C GLY A 90 -16.08 7.61 -7.70
N THR A 91 -16.48 6.53 -8.32
CA THR A 91 -15.78 5.89 -9.42
C THR A 91 -16.75 5.68 -10.60
N THR A 92 -16.22 5.26 -11.74
CA THR A 92 -17.01 5.00 -12.94
C THR A 92 -18.11 3.96 -12.68
N ASN A 93 -17.79 2.87 -11.97
CA ASN A 93 -18.75 1.80 -11.71
C ASN A 93 -19.54 2.00 -10.41
N PHE A 94 -19.07 2.85 -9.49
CA PHE A 94 -19.71 3.13 -8.21
C PHE A 94 -19.80 4.66 -7.99
N PRO A 95 -20.78 5.36 -8.59
CA PRO A 95 -20.90 6.82 -8.48
C PRO A 95 -21.13 7.29 -7.03
N GLY A 96 -20.57 8.45 -6.67
CA GLY A 96 -20.72 9.06 -5.36
C GLY A 96 -20.27 8.14 -4.22
N LYS A 97 -21.12 7.88 -3.24
CA LYS A 97 -20.84 6.94 -2.14
C LYS A 97 -21.16 5.48 -2.49
N GLY A 98 -21.19 5.12 -3.77
CA GLY A 98 -21.59 3.81 -4.26
C GLY A 98 -20.78 2.65 -3.70
N ILE A 99 -19.45 2.80 -3.57
CA ILE A 99 -18.56 1.79 -2.98
C ILE A 99 -18.94 1.53 -1.52
N ILE A 100 -19.07 2.59 -0.71
CA ILE A 100 -19.41 2.48 0.71
C ILE A 100 -20.77 1.83 0.87
N ASN A 101 -21.78 2.32 0.18
CA ASN A 101 -23.15 1.83 0.26
C ASN A 101 -23.25 0.35 -0.15
N TRP A 102 -22.55 -0.05 -1.21
CA TRP A 102 -22.57 -1.43 -1.65
C TRP A 102 -21.87 -2.34 -0.65
N LEU A 103 -20.69 -1.97 -0.15
CA LEU A 103 -19.94 -2.75 0.83
C LEU A 103 -20.71 -2.86 2.15
N GLU A 104 -21.34 -1.80 2.64
CA GLU A 104 -22.19 -1.85 3.83
C GLU A 104 -23.41 -2.75 3.65
N SER A 105 -23.98 -2.82 2.44
CA SER A 105 -25.11 -3.72 2.14
C SER A 105 -24.76 -5.20 2.27
N ILE A 106 -23.49 -5.56 2.20
CA ILE A 106 -22.98 -6.92 2.39
C ILE A 106 -22.32 -7.14 3.76
N GLY A 107 -22.40 -6.14 4.65
CA GLY A 107 -21.91 -6.24 6.03
C GLY A 107 -20.46 -5.78 6.26
N VAL A 108 -19.83 -5.16 5.27
CA VAL A 108 -18.51 -4.52 5.39
C VAL A 108 -18.71 -3.08 5.86
N LYS A 109 -18.15 -2.70 7.00
CA LYS A 109 -18.36 -1.38 7.61
C LYS A 109 -17.21 -0.43 7.29
N PHE A 110 -17.52 0.77 6.85
CA PHE A 110 -16.55 1.86 6.69
C PHE A 110 -15.88 2.21 8.03
N GLY A 111 -14.57 2.47 8.01
CA GLY A 111 -13.76 2.74 9.20
C GLY A 111 -13.43 1.50 10.07
N VAL A 112 -14.04 0.34 9.78
CA VAL A 112 -13.75 -0.93 10.48
C VAL A 112 -13.13 -1.97 9.56
N ASN A 113 -13.81 -2.27 8.46
CA ASN A 113 -13.39 -3.27 7.50
C ASN A 113 -12.95 -2.66 6.16
N LEU A 114 -13.47 -1.49 5.82
CA LEU A 114 -13.12 -0.69 4.66
C LEU A 114 -12.30 0.49 5.14
N ASN A 115 -11.03 0.56 4.75
CA ASN A 115 -10.09 1.61 5.14
C ASN A 115 -9.08 1.90 4.04
N ALA A 116 -8.36 3.01 4.20
CA ALA A 116 -7.16 3.33 3.46
C ALA A 116 -6.17 4.07 4.37
N TYR A 117 -4.93 4.21 3.92
CA TYR A 117 -3.95 5.10 4.51
C TYR A 117 -2.96 5.57 3.44
N THR A 118 -2.47 6.79 3.60
CA THR A 118 -1.38 7.37 2.82
C THR A 118 -0.17 7.59 3.72
N SER A 119 0.99 7.10 3.29
CA SER A 119 2.29 7.22 3.96
C SER A 119 3.25 8.07 3.13
N ILE A 120 4.53 8.05 3.52
CA ILE A 120 5.59 8.78 2.80
C ILE A 120 5.80 8.20 1.40
N ASP A 121 5.77 6.89 1.23
CA ASP A 121 6.15 6.16 0.02
C ASP A 121 5.08 5.23 -0.54
N GLU A 122 3.94 5.09 0.15
CA GLU A 122 2.86 4.22 -0.29
C GLU A 122 1.48 4.74 0.12
N THR A 123 0.47 4.36 -0.66
CA THR A 123 -0.95 4.46 -0.32
C THR A 123 -1.57 3.07 -0.45
N VAL A 124 -2.29 2.64 0.58
CA VAL A 124 -2.90 1.32 0.63
C VAL A 124 -4.39 1.44 0.92
N TYR A 125 -5.20 0.72 0.16
CA TYR A 125 -6.64 0.57 0.37
C TYR A 125 -6.93 -0.88 0.71
N ASN A 126 -7.86 -1.12 1.63
CA ASN A 126 -8.22 -2.46 2.05
C ASN A 126 -9.71 -2.64 2.29
N ILE A 127 -10.20 -3.82 1.94
CA ILE A 127 -11.55 -4.30 2.23
C ILE A 127 -11.39 -5.64 2.96
N ASN A 128 -11.59 -5.65 4.26
CA ASN A 128 -11.31 -6.81 5.10
C ASN A 128 -12.58 -7.53 5.51
N ASN A 129 -12.43 -8.83 5.79
CA ASN A 129 -13.48 -9.68 6.33
C ASN A 129 -14.77 -9.69 5.48
N VAL A 130 -14.61 -9.64 4.16
CA VAL A 130 -15.72 -9.65 3.20
C VAL A 130 -16.39 -11.02 3.18
N PRO A 131 -17.72 -11.13 3.36
CA PRO A 131 -18.42 -12.41 3.22
C PRO A 131 -18.50 -12.82 1.75
N VAL A 132 -17.87 -13.93 1.38
CA VAL A 132 -17.76 -14.38 -0.03
C VAL A 132 -18.67 -15.58 -0.35
N ILE A 133 -19.74 -15.75 0.42
CA ILE A 133 -20.70 -16.86 0.27
C ILE A 133 -21.65 -16.69 -0.93
N ARG A 134 -21.79 -15.49 -1.51
CA ARG A 134 -22.64 -15.22 -2.66
C ARG A 134 -21.81 -15.00 -3.91
N ASP A 135 -22.29 -15.49 -5.02
CA ASP A 135 -21.68 -15.27 -6.33
C ASP A 135 -21.55 -13.76 -6.63
N GLY A 136 -20.46 -13.39 -7.31
CA GLY A 136 -20.20 -12.04 -7.77
C GLY A 136 -19.61 -11.08 -6.71
N ILE A 137 -19.55 -11.45 -5.42
CA ILE A 137 -18.94 -10.58 -4.40
C ILE A 137 -17.44 -10.38 -4.66
N VAL A 138 -16.73 -11.46 -4.98
CA VAL A 138 -15.28 -11.39 -5.29
C VAL A 138 -15.05 -10.50 -6.51
N ASP A 139 -15.82 -10.70 -7.58
CA ASP A 139 -15.71 -9.90 -8.80
C ASP A 139 -15.99 -8.41 -8.54
N SER A 140 -17.00 -8.10 -7.74
CA SER A 140 -17.32 -6.71 -7.37
C SER A 140 -16.21 -6.08 -6.51
N CYS A 141 -15.60 -6.82 -5.58
CA CYS A 141 -14.45 -6.32 -4.81
C CYS A 141 -13.23 -6.09 -5.72
N LEU A 142 -12.96 -6.98 -6.66
CA LEU A 142 -11.89 -6.79 -7.65
C LEU A 142 -12.18 -5.59 -8.57
N LEU A 143 -13.44 -5.36 -8.94
CA LEU A 143 -13.84 -4.18 -9.70
C LEU A 143 -13.62 -2.89 -8.89
N ILE A 144 -13.89 -2.90 -7.59
CA ILE A 144 -13.58 -1.76 -6.72
C ILE A 144 -12.07 -1.48 -6.71
N LEU A 145 -11.21 -2.52 -6.57
CA LEU A 145 -9.75 -2.34 -6.64
C LEU A 145 -9.30 -1.79 -7.99
N HIS A 146 -9.92 -2.24 -9.08
CA HIS A 146 -9.67 -1.72 -10.43
C HIS A 146 -10.04 -0.23 -10.54
N ASP A 147 -11.21 0.15 -10.07
CA ASP A 147 -11.68 1.53 -10.09
C ASP A 147 -10.78 2.45 -9.25
N TRP A 148 -10.33 2.00 -8.08
CA TRP A 148 -9.36 2.75 -7.28
C TRP A 148 -8.01 2.94 -7.99
N ALA A 149 -7.62 2.01 -8.85
CA ALA A 149 -6.39 2.11 -9.60
C ALA A 149 -6.46 3.08 -10.79
N ASN A 150 -7.65 3.23 -11.43
CA ASN A 150 -7.72 3.89 -12.74
C ASN A 150 -9.01 4.68 -13.04
N ASP A 151 -10.13 4.46 -12.35
CA ASP A 151 -11.44 4.91 -12.79
C ASP A 151 -12.17 5.84 -11.80
N LEU A 152 -11.40 6.70 -11.09
CA LEU A 152 -11.97 7.75 -10.23
C LEU A 152 -12.66 8.81 -11.07
N THR A 153 -13.86 9.26 -10.65
CA THR A 153 -14.60 10.30 -11.36
C THR A 153 -14.08 11.71 -11.10
N LEU A 154 -13.49 11.97 -9.93
CA LEU A 154 -12.94 13.25 -9.51
C LEU A 154 -13.90 14.43 -9.78
N ALA A 155 -15.18 14.23 -9.43
CA ALA A 155 -16.22 15.23 -9.63
C ALA A 155 -15.88 16.54 -8.88
N GLU A 156 -16.05 17.68 -9.54
CA GLU A 156 -15.69 19.01 -9.02
C GLU A 156 -16.37 19.30 -7.67
N GLU A 157 -17.64 18.97 -7.53
CA GLU A 157 -18.40 19.13 -6.28
C GLU A 157 -17.81 18.29 -5.15
N GLU A 158 -17.40 17.04 -5.41
CA GLU A 158 -16.80 16.17 -4.41
C GLU A 158 -15.38 16.65 -4.02
N ILE A 159 -14.62 17.18 -4.98
CA ILE A 159 -13.32 17.80 -4.71
C ILE A 159 -13.48 19.00 -3.79
N ASP A 160 -14.46 19.88 -4.06
CA ASP A 160 -14.67 21.08 -3.24
C ASP A 160 -15.17 20.72 -1.82
N ASN A 161 -16.03 19.72 -1.69
CA ASN A 161 -16.48 19.22 -0.40
C ASN A 161 -15.34 18.63 0.41
N GLU A 162 -14.49 17.80 -0.20
CA GLU A 162 -13.41 17.08 0.47
C GLU A 162 -12.27 17.99 0.91
N ARG A 163 -12.05 19.13 0.25
CA ARG A 163 -11.07 20.15 0.70
C ARG A 163 -11.28 20.59 2.14
N GLY A 164 -12.54 20.76 2.54
CA GLY A 164 -12.89 21.13 3.92
C GLY A 164 -12.48 20.04 4.91
N VAL A 165 -12.72 18.78 4.59
CA VAL A 165 -12.40 17.63 5.43
C VAL A 165 -10.89 17.53 5.65
N ILE A 166 -10.11 17.50 4.57
CA ILE A 166 -8.63 17.44 4.63
C ILE A 166 -8.06 18.61 5.43
N HIS A 167 -8.63 19.80 5.27
CA HIS A 167 -8.15 20.98 6.01
C HIS A 167 -8.39 20.88 7.52
N GLU A 168 -9.48 20.23 7.95
CA GLU A 168 -9.74 19.98 9.37
C GLU A 168 -8.83 18.90 9.95
N GLU A 169 -8.45 17.87 9.18
CA GLU A 169 -7.52 16.83 9.62
C GLU A 169 -6.09 17.36 9.85
N TRP A 170 -5.73 18.46 9.21
CA TRP A 170 -4.41 19.08 9.35
C TRP A 170 -4.31 20.04 10.56
N ARG A 171 -5.40 20.27 11.28
CA ARG A 171 -5.45 21.15 12.47
C ARG A 171 -5.15 20.39 13.75
#